data_82d2316fe40a5a6fbbcad7fc51d0d2ff
#
_entry.id   82d2316fe40a5a6fbbcad7fc51d0d2ff
#
_cell.length_a   1.000
_cell.length_b   1.000
_cell.length_c   1.000
_cell.angle_alpha   90.00
_cell.angle_beta   90.00
_cell.angle_gamma   90.00
#
_symmetry.space_group_name_H-M   'P 1'
#
loop_
_entity.id
_entity.type
_entity.pdbx_description
1 polymer ?
#
loop_
_entity_poly.entity_id
_entity_poly.type
_entity_poly.pdbx_seq_one_letter_code
_entity_poly.pdbx_strand_id
1 'polypeptide(L)'
;MTDSLVFLHTLGARALVAFAVVLGIWGAYSYFRHAQVSGGFRSSYLIMAGLTAFQGLFGLALLATGHPPARLLHVVYGIFAVLFLPGAYLYAHGGSKRREAVVLAGAAWIVAIAYLRGISTG
;
A
#
# COMPACT_ATOMS: atom_id res chain seq x y z
N MET A 1 2.07 5.21 25.74
CA MET A 1 1.68 5.80 24.44
C MET A 1 2.59 5.36 23.31
N THR A 2 3.90 5.42 23.52
CA THR A 2 4.87 5.00 22.50
C THR A 2 4.72 3.51 22.14
N ASP A 3 4.50 2.64 23.13
CA ASP A 3 4.30 1.22 22.90
C ASP A 3 3.06 0.95 22.06
N SER A 4 2.00 1.75 22.25
CA SER A 4 0.78 1.64 21.46
C SER A 4 1.03 2.07 20.01
N LEU A 5 1.85 3.10 19.78
CA LEU A 5 2.22 3.54 18.43
C LEU A 5 3.04 2.47 17.71
N VAL A 6 4.02 1.86 18.40
CA VAL A 6 4.83 0.78 17.83
C VAL A 6 3.94 -0.40 17.48
N PHE A 7 3.04 -0.79 18.39
CA PHE A 7 2.11 -1.90 18.16
C PHE A 7 1.23 -1.64 16.94
N LEU A 8 0.61 -0.45 16.87
CA LEU A 8 -0.27 -0.09 15.76
C LEU A 8 0.48 -0.03 14.44
N HIS A 9 1.69 0.53 14.44
CA HIS A 9 2.50 0.61 13.24
C HIS A 9 2.90 -0.78 12.74
N THR A 10 3.31 -1.67 13.63
CA THR A 10 3.70 -3.05 13.30
C THR A 10 2.50 -3.86 12.82
N LEU A 11 1.37 -3.78 13.53
CA LEU A 11 0.16 -4.48 13.15
C LEU A 11 -0.36 -3.98 11.79
N GLY A 12 -0.36 -2.65 11.61
CA GLY A 12 -0.78 -2.03 10.36
C GLY A 12 0.08 -2.48 9.18
N ALA A 13 1.40 -2.60 9.37
CA ALA A 13 2.30 -3.06 8.32
C ALA A 13 1.94 -4.48 7.86
N ARG A 14 1.70 -5.38 8.80
CA ARG A 14 1.33 -6.77 8.48
C ARG A 14 -0.04 -6.85 7.82
N ALA A 15 -0.99 -6.06 8.31
CA ALA A 15 -2.34 -6.00 7.73
C ALA A 15 -2.27 -5.48 6.30
N LEU A 16 -1.45 -4.49 6.01
CA LEU A 16 -1.29 -3.94 4.67
C LEU A 16 -0.66 -4.94 3.70
N VAL A 17 0.31 -5.75 4.14
CA VAL A 17 0.86 -6.82 3.31
C VAL A 17 -0.26 -7.79 2.90
N ALA A 18 -1.05 -8.25 3.86
CA ALA A 18 -2.16 -9.17 3.59
C ALA A 18 -3.18 -8.52 2.65
N PHE A 19 -3.54 -7.27 2.89
CA PHE A 19 -4.48 -6.52 2.08
C PHE A 19 -3.98 -6.40 0.63
N ALA A 20 -2.71 -6.03 0.45
CA ALA A 20 -2.12 -5.86 -0.87
C ALA A 20 -2.05 -7.18 -1.64
N VAL A 21 -1.72 -8.28 -0.96
CA VAL A 21 -1.71 -9.61 -1.60
C VAL A 21 -3.12 -10.01 -2.05
N VAL A 22 -4.11 -9.80 -1.19
CA VAL A 22 -5.52 -10.09 -1.55
C VAL A 22 -5.94 -9.26 -2.75
N LEU A 23 -5.65 -7.95 -2.76
CA LEU A 23 -5.97 -7.09 -3.90
C LEU A 23 -5.18 -7.48 -5.15
N GLY A 24 -3.93 -7.88 -5.00
CA GLY A 24 -3.12 -8.35 -6.11
C GLY A 24 -3.71 -9.59 -6.77
N ILE A 25 -4.15 -10.55 -5.97
CA ILE A 25 -4.81 -11.78 -6.45
C ILE A 25 -6.16 -11.43 -7.09
N TRP A 26 -6.99 -10.64 -6.41
CA TRP A 26 -8.29 -10.22 -6.92
C TRP A 26 -8.14 -9.44 -8.23
N GLY A 27 -7.19 -8.50 -8.26
CA GLY A 27 -6.94 -7.70 -9.45
C GLY A 27 -6.46 -8.54 -10.63
N ALA A 28 -5.54 -9.48 -10.38
CA ALA A 28 -5.05 -10.39 -11.41
C ALA A 28 -6.19 -11.25 -11.96
N TYR A 29 -7.03 -11.81 -11.08
CA TYR A 29 -8.21 -12.58 -11.47
C TYR A 29 -9.14 -11.72 -12.34
N SER A 30 -9.45 -10.50 -11.89
CA SER A 30 -10.34 -9.59 -12.62
C SER A 30 -9.78 -9.25 -13.99
N TYR A 31 -8.46 -9.01 -14.08
CA TYR A 31 -7.81 -8.69 -15.37
C TYR A 31 -7.93 -9.87 -16.34
N PHE A 32 -7.59 -11.08 -15.89
CA PHE A 32 -7.56 -12.23 -16.78
C PHE A 32 -8.95 -12.76 -17.15
N ARG A 33 -9.95 -12.57 -16.28
CA ARG A 33 -11.31 -13.06 -16.53
C ARG A 33 -12.22 -12.03 -17.16
N HIS A 34 -12.07 -10.75 -16.81
CA HIS A 34 -13.01 -9.69 -17.22
C HIS A 34 -12.35 -8.52 -17.93
N ALA A 35 -11.01 -8.45 -17.92
CA ALA A 35 -10.23 -7.33 -18.46
C ALA A 35 -10.66 -5.97 -17.85
N GLN A 36 -11.21 -6.00 -16.64
CA GLN A 36 -11.63 -4.80 -15.91
C GLN A 36 -11.74 -5.14 -14.41
N VAL A 37 -11.71 -4.10 -13.58
CA VAL A 37 -11.92 -4.23 -12.14
C VAL A 37 -13.29 -3.66 -11.77
N SER A 38 -13.86 -4.19 -10.67
CA SER A 38 -15.16 -3.74 -10.17
C SER A 38 -15.02 -2.45 -9.38
N GLY A 39 -16.17 -1.79 -9.12
CA GLY A 39 -16.22 -0.66 -8.19
C GLY A 39 -15.78 -1.06 -6.77
N GLY A 40 -16.10 -2.28 -6.34
CA GLY A 40 -15.65 -2.80 -5.05
C GLY A 40 -14.13 -2.91 -4.97
N PHE A 41 -13.49 -3.34 -6.05
CA PHE A 41 -12.03 -3.37 -6.12
C PHE A 41 -11.43 -1.96 -6.02
N ARG A 42 -11.98 -0.99 -6.77
CA ARG A 42 -11.50 0.40 -6.73
C ARG A 42 -11.62 0.98 -5.32
N SER A 43 -12.77 0.77 -4.67
CA SER A 43 -12.98 1.23 -3.30
C SER A 43 -11.97 0.60 -2.33
N SER A 44 -11.75 -0.70 -2.46
CA SER A 44 -10.78 -1.41 -1.63
C SER A 44 -9.36 -0.90 -1.87
N TYR A 45 -9.00 -0.64 -3.11
CA TYR A 45 -7.71 -0.05 -3.45
C TYR A 45 -7.52 1.32 -2.78
N LEU A 46 -8.55 2.18 -2.84
CA LEU A 46 -8.49 3.51 -2.21
C LEU A 46 -8.43 3.41 -0.69
N ILE A 47 -9.11 2.43 -0.09
CA ILE A 47 -8.99 2.16 1.35
C ILE A 47 -7.54 1.76 1.67
N MET A 48 -6.93 0.92 0.88
CA MET A 48 -5.53 0.54 1.05
C MET A 48 -4.61 1.76 0.98
N ALA A 49 -4.84 2.66 0.01
CA ALA A 49 -4.06 3.88 -0.11
C ALA A 49 -4.21 4.78 1.13
N GLY A 50 -5.44 4.91 1.64
CA GLY A 50 -5.71 5.67 2.86
C GLY A 50 -5.05 5.06 4.08
N LEU A 51 -5.13 3.74 4.24
CA LEU A 51 -4.48 3.04 5.35
C LEU A 51 -2.95 3.18 5.28
N THR A 52 -2.40 3.17 4.08
CA THR A 52 -0.96 3.39 3.88
C THR A 52 -0.55 4.79 4.32
N ALA A 53 -1.38 5.81 4.02
CA ALA A 53 -1.13 7.16 4.49
C ALA A 53 -1.19 7.26 6.02
N PHE A 54 -2.16 6.61 6.67
CA PHE A 54 -2.23 6.54 8.12
C PHE A 54 -1.00 5.84 8.70
N GLN A 55 -0.59 4.75 8.08
CA GLN A 55 0.61 4.02 8.48
C GLN A 55 1.84 4.93 8.44
N GLY A 56 1.95 5.76 7.40
CA GLY A 56 3.01 6.75 7.29
C GLY A 56 2.95 7.81 8.40
N LEU A 57 1.76 8.26 8.77
CA LEU A 57 1.59 9.22 9.86
C LEU A 57 2.04 8.63 11.20
N PHE A 58 1.70 7.38 11.49
CA PHE A 58 2.18 6.71 12.70
C PHE A 58 3.70 6.58 12.68
N GLY A 59 4.29 6.29 11.51
CA GLY A 59 5.74 6.24 11.35
C GLY A 59 6.40 7.59 11.62
N LEU A 60 5.83 8.69 11.12
CA LEU A 60 6.31 10.03 11.40
C LEU A 60 6.21 10.37 12.89
N ALA A 61 5.13 9.96 13.56
CA ALA A 61 4.96 10.16 15.00
C ALA A 61 6.04 9.42 15.78
N LEU A 62 6.36 8.19 15.40
CA LEU A 62 7.45 7.43 16.02
C LEU A 62 8.80 8.09 15.80
N LEU A 63 9.05 8.59 14.61
CA LEU A 63 10.30 9.31 14.30
C LEU A 63 10.41 10.56 15.17
N ALA A 64 9.33 11.32 15.30
CA ALA A 64 9.29 12.54 16.11
C ALA A 64 9.47 12.26 17.61
N THR A 65 9.11 11.07 18.08
CA THR A 65 9.25 10.67 19.48
C THR A 65 10.56 9.92 19.77
N GLY A 66 11.50 9.95 18.82
CA GLY A 66 12.83 9.37 19.03
C GLY A 66 12.96 7.89 18.75
N HIS A 67 12.06 7.34 17.94
CA HIS A 67 12.08 5.92 17.56
C HIS A 67 12.35 5.77 16.06
N PRO A 68 13.58 6.06 15.58
CA PRO A 68 13.90 5.97 14.17
C PRO A 68 13.91 4.50 13.70
N PRO A 69 13.64 4.27 12.38
CA PRO A 69 13.79 2.93 11.84
C PRO A 69 15.25 2.49 11.82
N ALA A 70 15.46 1.17 11.71
CA ALA A 70 16.81 0.61 11.67
C ALA A 70 17.59 1.08 10.44
N ARG A 71 16.90 1.37 9.33
CA ARG A 71 17.52 1.80 8.08
C ARG A 71 16.75 2.96 7.47
N LEU A 72 17.47 3.88 6.84
CA LEU A 72 16.85 4.98 6.09
C LEU A 72 15.97 4.46 4.95
N LEU A 73 16.27 3.30 4.39
CA LEU A 73 15.45 2.65 3.36
C LEU A 73 14.01 2.45 3.80
N HIS A 74 13.75 2.26 5.09
CA HIS A 74 12.38 2.15 5.60
C HIS A 74 11.56 3.41 5.25
N VAL A 75 12.15 4.58 5.44
CA VAL A 75 11.50 5.86 5.12
C VAL A 75 11.26 5.96 3.61
N VAL A 76 12.25 5.56 2.81
CA VAL A 76 12.14 5.59 1.34
C VAL A 76 11.00 4.70 0.86
N TYR A 77 10.91 3.46 1.35
CA TYR A 77 9.81 2.56 0.97
C TYR A 77 8.46 3.08 1.43
N GLY A 78 8.40 3.70 2.62
CA GLY A 78 7.17 4.30 3.14
C GLY A 78 6.69 5.45 2.27
N ILE A 79 7.56 6.39 1.94
CA ILE A 79 7.23 7.52 1.06
C ILE A 79 6.80 7.01 -0.32
N PHE A 80 7.53 6.03 -0.87
CA PHE A 80 7.20 5.41 -2.14
C PHE A 80 5.77 4.88 -2.12
N ALA A 81 5.41 4.07 -1.11
CA ALA A 81 4.09 3.46 -1.05
C ALA A 81 2.98 4.50 -0.92
N VAL A 82 3.18 5.53 -0.09
CA VAL A 82 2.19 6.59 0.13
C VAL A 82 1.90 7.36 -1.16
N LEU A 83 2.93 7.66 -1.95
CA LEU A 83 2.78 8.44 -3.18
C LEU A 83 2.43 7.57 -4.39
N PHE A 84 2.92 6.35 -4.44
CA PHE A 84 2.74 5.46 -5.59
C PHE A 84 1.29 5.04 -5.76
N LEU A 85 0.61 4.70 -4.67
CA LEU A 85 -0.78 4.20 -4.75
C LEU A 85 -1.73 5.23 -5.35
N PRO A 86 -1.81 6.47 -4.85
CA PRO A 86 -2.65 7.47 -5.50
C PRO A 86 -2.15 7.86 -6.89
N GLY A 87 -0.83 7.87 -7.10
CA GLY A 87 -0.26 8.15 -8.41
C GLY A 87 -0.67 7.12 -9.45
N ALA A 88 -0.61 5.84 -9.11
CA ALA A 88 -1.04 4.76 -10.00
C ALA A 88 -2.55 4.85 -10.27
N TYR A 89 -3.35 5.18 -9.27
CA TYR A 89 -4.79 5.36 -9.43
C TYR A 89 -5.10 6.47 -10.44
N LEU A 90 -4.44 7.62 -10.29
CA LEU A 90 -4.62 8.75 -11.21
C LEU A 90 -4.15 8.40 -12.62
N TYR A 91 -3.04 7.68 -12.74
CA TYR A 91 -2.53 7.23 -14.03
C TYR A 91 -3.51 6.27 -14.73
N ALA A 92 -4.14 5.40 -13.97
CA ALA A 92 -5.12 4.44 -14.50
C ALA A 92 -6.44 5.11 -14.88
N HIS A 93 -6.81 6.18 -14.20
CA HIS A 93 -8.07 6.89 -14.39
C HIS A 93 -8.08 7.56 -15.76
N GLY A 94 -9.15 7.40 -16.51
CA GLY A 94 -9.27 7.95 -17.86
C GLY A 94 -8.68 7.07 -18.95
N GLY A 95 -7.99 5.99 -18.62
CA GLY A 95 -7.56 4.98 -19.57
C GLY A 95 -8.65 3.96 -19.86
N SER A 96 -8.32 2.94 -20.65
CA SER A 96 -9.24 1.84 -20.90
C SER A 96 -9.46 1.03 -19.62
N LYS A 97 -10.56 0.26 -19.56
CA LYS A 97 -10.85 -0.62 -18.44
C LYS A 97 -9.75 -1.67 -18.24
N ARG A 98 -9.19 -2.17 -19.35
CA ARG A 98 -8.07 -3.11 -19.31
C ARG A 98 -6.83 -2.48 -18.70
N ARG A 99 -6.51 -1.24 -19.09
CA ARG A 99 -5.37 -0.50 -18.54
C ARG A 99 -5.54 -0.27 -17.05
N GLU A 100 -6.74 0.13 -16.62
CA GLU A 100 -7.03 0.31 -15.19
C GLU A 100 -6.78 -0.98 -14.43
N ALA A 101 -7.28 -2.11 -14.93
CA ALA A 101 -7.10 -3.40 -14.27
C ALA A 101 -5.62 -3.78 -14.13
N VAL A 102 -4.85 -3.64 -15.21
CA VAL A 102 -3.41 -3.96 -15.20
C VAL A 102 -2.66 -3.04 -14.24
N VAL A 103 -2.94 -1.74 -14.29
CA VAL A 103 -2.21 -0.76 -13.48
C VAL A 103 -2.51 -0.96 -11.99
N LEU A 104 -3.79 -1.10 -11.62
CA LEU A 104 -4.17 -1.24 -10.21
C LEU A 104 -3.75 -2.60 -9.64
N ALA A 105 -3.89 -3.68 -10.41
CA ALA A 105 -3.42 -5.00 -9.97
C ALA A 105 -1.90 -5.02 -9.82
N GLY A 106 -1.19 -4.46 -10.79
CA GLY A 106 0.26 -4.33 -10.74
C GLY A 106 0.72 -3.48 -9.56
N ALA A 107 0.03 -2.37 -9.30
CA ALA A 107 0.33 -1.50 -8.17
C ALA A 107 0.17 -2.23 -6.84
N ALA A 108 -0.89 -3.05 -6.69
CA ALA A 108 -1.09 -3.84 -5.48
C ALA A 108 0.09 -4.79 -5.23
N TRP A 109 0.57 -5.48 -6.26
CA TRP A 109 1.73 -6.36 -6.14
C TRP A 109 3.01 -5.59 -5.82
N ILE A 110 3.22 -4.44 -6.44
CA ILE A 110 4.40 -3.61 -6.20
C ILE A 110 4.43 -3.13 -4.75
N VAL A 111 3.30 -2.62 -4.22
CA VAL A 111 3.29 -2.16 -2.83
C VAL A 111 3.35 -3.31 -1.83
N ALA A 112 2.87 -4.51 -2.19
CA ALA A 112 3.05 -5.68 -1.34
C ALA A 112 4.55 -5.93 -1.11
N ILE A 113 5.35 -5.83 -2.15
CA ILE A 113 6.80 -5.95 -2.06
C ILE A 113 7.39 -4.79 -1.22
N ALA A 114 6.93 -3.56 -1.47
CA ALA A 114 7.39 -2.39 -0.72
C ALA A 114 7.07 -2.52 0.78
N TYR A 115 5.89 -3.02 1.14
CA TYR A 115 5.51 -3.26 2.54
C TYR A 115 6.41 -4.31 3.19
N LEU A 116 6.71 -5.41 2.47
CA LEU A 116 7.61 -6.44 2.98
C LEU A 116 9.01 -5.87 3.21
N ARG A 117 9.50 -5.06 2.28
CA ARG A 117 10.80 -4.39 2.46
C ARG A 117 10.75 -3.37 3.59
N GLY A 118 9.62 -2.69 3.76
CA GLY A 118 9.41 -1.79 4.89
C GLY A 118 9.53 -2.52 6.22
N ILE A 119 8.90 -3.69 6.35
CA ILE A 119 9.00 -4.52 7.55
C ILE A 119 10.46 -4.94 7.80
N SER A 120 11.18 -5.36 6.76
CA SER A 120 12.55 -5.84 6.90
C SER A 120 13.55 -4.72 7.19
N THR A 121 13.22 -3.46 6.89
CA THR A 121 14.10 -2.31 7.10
C THR A 121 13.73 -1.45 8.31
N GLY A 122 12.58 -1.70 8.87
CA GLY A 122 12.11 -1.00 10.09
C GLY A 122 12.46 -1.72 11.33
#